data_52605f7fdf2eb3d4813668e4c94467b7
#
_entry.id   52605f7fdf2eb3d4813668e4c94467b7
#
_cell.length_a   1.000
_cell.length_b   1.000
_cell.length_c   1.000
_cell.angle_alpha   90.00
_cell.angle_beta   90.00
_cell.angle_gamma   90.00
#
_symmetry.space_group_name_H-M   'P 1'
#
loop_
_entity.id
_entity.type
_entity.pdbx_description
1 polymer ?
#
loop_
_entity_poly.entity_id
_entity_poly.type
_entity_poly.pdbx_seq_one_letter_code
_entity_poly.pdbx_strand_id
1 'polypeptide(L)'
;MDKWKNWEQKLIEAVDTEYSYRLAKRMEEPKTNPVLGYRTAGSKAELETGDILFEEMKRLGLSDVHKDKICVDSWDFHHAVLRYKDREGKEHEFQLGAYQTEFHTEGFQKFSMVYLGRGTAEQYENIDVTGKLVLIDINQREEWWINFPVYQAHLKGAAALIAVQDNGYGEIHNTALNAQDIAGPKDAPAFSMSRKDAEILKAALKEKPRITVQFDAKSVVKENMPSYNVWGTIPGRSEDMILLSGHYDSYFDGFQDDNCAIALMFGIARTLLEIGYKPEKTIVFCCMAAEEWGIENSKYDWSTGAWQQVFKLRPEWQGKVIADLNFELPAYAHNPWDAIRSTYEYEDFLTEFVKEFPVDARKVYPEGLGVQCPIETWSDDFSVAISGIPSMVNEFSSAEFMETHYHSQFDNDEYYNADVFQFHHELY
;
A
#
# COMPACT_ATOMS: atom_id res chain seq x y z
N MET A 1 -35.42 -3.72 19.42
CA MET A 1 -35.47 -3.94 17.98
C MET A 1 -35.80 -2.68 17.17
N ASP A 2 -36.90 -1.95 17.41
CA ASP A 2 -37.29 -0.81 16.55
C ASP A 2 -36.35 0.43 16.58
N LYS A 3 -35.57 0.63 17.65
CA LYS A 3 -34.64 1.77 17.75
C LYS A 3 -33.43 1.63 16.82
N TRP A 4 -32.88 0.44 16.69
CA TRP A 4 -31.70 0.17 15.87
C TRP A 4 -32.04 0.28 14.38
N LYS A 5 -33.14 -0.32 13.92
CA LYS A 5 -33.59 -0.23 12.52
C LYS A 5 -33.77 1.20 12.00
N ASN A 6 -34.12 2.14 12.89
CA ASN A 6 -34.26 3.54 12.49
C ASN A 6 -32.90 4.24 12.32
N TRP A 7 -31.86 3.81 13.03
CA TRP A 7 -30.51 4.34 12.86
C TRP A 7 -29.83 3.74 11.63
N GLU A 8 -29.93 2.43 11.41
CA GLU A 8 -29.43 1.74 10.23
C GLU A 8 -29.94 2.39 8.93
N GLN A 9 -31.24 2.62 8.84
CA GLN A 9 -31.81 3.27 7.65
C GLN A 9 -31.27 4.70 7.46
N LYS A 10 -31.13 5.48 8.54
CA LYS A 10 -30.56 6.84 8.45
C LYS A 10 -29.11 6.83 8.03
N LEU A 11 -28.31 5.87 8.50
CA LEU A 11 -26.92 5.70 8.10
C LEU A 11 -26.84 5.43 6.60
N ILE A 12 -27.57 4.43 6.11
CA ILE A 12 -27.59 4.05 4.70
C ILE A 12 -28.04 5.23 3.80
N GLU A 13 -29.09 5.98 4.21
CA GLU A 13 -29.59 7.14 3.46
C GLU A 13 -28.60 8.34 3.45
N ALA A 14 -27.68 8.42 4.40
CA ALA A 14 -26.73 9.53 4.53
C ALA A 14 -25.34 9.22 3.92
N VAL A 15 -25.10 8.02 3.42
CA VAL A 15 -23.86 7.65 2.75
C VAL A 15 -23.62 8.54 1.52
N ASP A 16 -22.42 9.09 1.40
CA ASP A 16 -21.99 9.94 0.28
C ASP A 16 -20.64 9.45 -0.28
N THR A 17 -20.68 8.48 -1.16
CA THR A 17 -19.49 7.90 -1.79
C THR A 17 -18.78 8.87 -2.72
N GLU A 18 -19.48 9.88 -3.25
CA GLU A 18 -18.86 10.92 -4.07
C GLU A 18 -17.90 11.80 -3.25
N TYR A 19 -18.22 12.05 -1.98
CA TYR A 19 -17.29 12.70 -1.06
C TYR A 19 -16.03 11.85 -0.86
N SER A 20 -16.20 10.57 -0.60
CA SER A 20 -15.08 9.65 -0.39
C SER A 20 -14.23 9.50 -1.67
N TYR A 21 -14.83 9.32 -2.84
CA TYR A 21 -14.11 9.28 -4.10
C TYR A 21 -13.25 10.55 -4.32
N ARG A 22 -13.82 11.74 -4.07
CA ARG A 22 -13.06 12.99 -4.21
C ARG A 22 -11.93 13.11 -3.20
N LEU A 23 -12.09 12.58 -1.99
CA LEU A 23 -11.01 12.57 -1.01
C LEU A 23 -9.88 11.64 -1.45
N ALA A 24 -10.22 10.42 -1.93
CA ALA A 24 -9.23 9.48 -2.49
C ALA A 24 -8.43 10.13 -3.64
N LYS A 25 -9.11 10.80 -4.58
CA LYS A 25 -8.44 11.53 -5.67
C LYS A 25 -7.58 12.69 -5.20
N ARG A 26 -7.99 13.40 -4.15
CA ARG A 26 -7.19 14.48 -3.56
C ARG A 26 -5.90 13.98 -2.92
N MET A 27 -5.89 12.76 -2.41
CA MET A 27 -4.69 12.14 -1.83
C MET A 27 -3.64 11.78 -2.89
N GLU A 28 -3.98 11.71 -4.17
CA GLU A 28 -3.02 11.52 -5.27
C GLU A 28 -2.26 12.81 -5.64
N GLU A 29 -2.71 13.98 -5.16
CA GLU A 29 -2.08 15.27 -5.54
C GLU A 29 -0.64 15.41 -5.03
N PRO A 30 -0.33 15.11 -3.73
CA PRO A 30 1.05 15.06 -3.27
C PRO A 30 1.75 13.81 -3.81
N LYS A 31 2.87 14.00 -4.50
CA LYS A 31 3.67 12.91 -5.05
C LYS A 31 5.14 13.26 -5.15
N THR A 32 6.00 12.28 -4.94
CA THR A 32 7.45 12.45 -5.02
C THR A 32 7.94 12.32 -6.46
N ASN A 33 7.42 11.33 -7.20
CA ASN A 33 7.70 11.16 -8.62
C ASN A 33 6.56 11.79 -9.44
N PRO A 34 6.83 12.81 -10.28
CA PRO A 34 5.78 13.55 -10.99
C PRO A 34 5.04 12.71 -12.05
N VAL A 35 5.61 11.60 -12.48
CA VAL A 35 5.05 10.72 -13.53
C VAL A 35 4.35 9.52 -12.92
N LEU A 36 4.97 8.88 -11.93
CA LEU A 36 4.54 7.60 -11.37
C LEU A 36 3.80 7.72 -10.02
N GLY A 37 3.80 8.89 -9.38
CA GLY A 37 3.21 9.05 -8.06
C GLY A 37 4.24 8.87 -6.93
N TYR A 38 4.06 7.87 -6.09
CA TYR A 38 4.82 7.56 -4.86
C TYR A 38 4.62 8.56 -3.73
N ARG A 39 4.11 8.05 -2.64
CA ARG A 39 3.83 8.75 -1.38
C ARG A 39 4.32 7.89 -0.22
N THR A 40 5.60 7.56 -0.29
CA THR A 40 6.24 6.58 0.59
C THR A 40 6.60 7.14 1.96
N ALA A 41 6.88 6.25 2.92
CA ALA A 41 7.15 6.57 4.31
C ALA A 41 8.11 7.76 4.50
N GLY A 42 7.70 8.74 5.31
CA GLY A 42 8.51 9.92 5.66
C GLY A 42 8.84 10.84 4.49
N SER A 43 8.32 10.57 3.30
CA SER A 43 8.48 11.45 2.14
C SER A 43 7.74 12.77 2.34
N LYS A 44 8.16 13.79 1.59
CA LYS A 44 7.43 15.06 1.59
C LYS A 44 5.97 14.88 1.15
N ALA A 45 5.72 14.00 0.20
CA ALA A 45 4.38 13.71 -0.29
C ALA A 45 3.50 13.05 0.80
N GLU A 46 4.02 12.08 1.55
CA GLU A 46 3.30 11.50 2.68
C GLU A 46 2.99 12.55 3.75
N LEU A 47 3.96 13.39 4.13
CA LEU A 47 3.77 14.43 5.12
C LEU A 47 2.70 15.45 4.68
N GLU A 48 2.69 15.86 3.41
CA GLU A 48 1.68 16.76 2.83
C GLU A 48 0.29 16.10 2.82
N THR A 49 0.21 14.81 2.51
CA THR A 49 -1.05 14.05 2.60
C THR A 49 -1.54 13.95 4.05
N GLY A 50 -0.66 13.67 5.00
CA GLY A 50 -1.00 13.72 6.43
C GLY A 50 -1.51 15.09 6.89
N ASP A 51 -1.02 16.20 6.31
CA ASP A 51 -1.56 17.55 6.55
C ASP A 51 -2.97 17.70 5.97
N ILE A 52 -3.20 17.19 4.76
CA ILE A 52 -4.53 17.19 4.11
C ILE A 52 -5.55 16.45 5.00
N LEU A 53 -5.20 15.25 5.47
CA LEU A 53 -6.08 14.43 6.30
C LEU A 53 -6.34 15.06 7.66
N PHE A 54 -5.34 15.64 8.29
CA PHE A 54 -5.47 16.37 9.55
C PHE A 54 -6.45 17.54 9.44
N GLU A 55 -6.32 18.37 8.42
CA GLU A 55 -7.23 19.50 8.20
C GLU A 55 -8.63 19.01 7.80
N GLU A 56 -8.74 17.91 7.07
CA GLU A 56 -10.03 17.32 6.72
C GLU A 56 -10.77 16.77 7.95
N MET A 57 -10.10 16.09 8.89
CA MET A 57 -10.68 15.67 10.17
C MET A 57 -11.25 16.86 10.95
N LYS A 58 -10.51 17.96 11.00
CA LYS A 58 -10.97 19.19 11.65
C LYS A 58 -12.16 19.82 10.93
N ARG A 59 -12.15 19.83 9.60
CA ARG A 59 -13.24 20.35 8.77
C ARG A 59 -14.53 19.56 8.94
N LEU A 60 -14.43 18.24 9.10
CA LEU A 60 -15.58 17.39 9.42
C LEU A 60 -16.13 17.65 10.83
N GLY A 61 -15.31 18.14 11.74
CA GLY A 61 -15.69 18.39 13.12
C GLY A 61 -15.39 17.24 14.08
N LEU A 62 -14.42 16.38 13.74
CA LEU A 62 -13.88 15.41 14.67
C LEU A 62 -13.25 16.11 15.87
N SER A 63 -13.39 15.52 17.04
CA SER A 63 -12.77 15.97 18.28
C SER A 63 -11.37 15.40 18.42
N ASP A 64 -10.55 16.02 19.28
CA ASP A 64 -9.22 15.52 19.66
C ASP A 64 -8.37 15.11 18.44
N VAL A 65 -8.29 16.00 17.43
CA VAL A 65 -7.50 15.73 16.23
C VAL A 65 -6.01 15.90 16.51
N HIS A 66 -5.23 14.86 16.31
CA HIS A 66 -3.80 14.78 16.61
C HIS A 66 -2.96 14.27 15.44
N LYS A 67 -1.68 14.61 15.51
CA LYS A 67 -0.60 13.97 14.74
C LYS A 67 0.37 13.33 15.72
N ASP A 68 0.37 12.03 15.79
CA ASP A 68 1.29 11.26 16.61
C ASP A 68 2.57 10.97 15.82
N LYS A 69 3.69 11.49 16.30
CA LYS A 69 4.97 11.37 15.62
C LYS A 69 5.52 9.95 15.73
N ILE A 70 5.72 9.31 14.60
CA ILE A 70 6.47 8.06 14.45
C ILE A 70 7.89 8.33 13.93
N CYS A 71 8.76 7.32 14.04
CA CYS A 71 10.11 7.33 13.50
C CYS A 71 10.21 6.29 12.38
N VAL A 72 10.61 6.73 11.21
CA VAL A 72 10.75 5.89 10.02
C VAL A 72 12.08 6.16 9.31
N ASP A 73 12.46 5.28 8.41
CA ASP A 73 13.50 5.56 7.43
C ASP A 73 12.80 6.09 6.19
N SER A 74 12.93 7.37 5.89
CA SER A 74 12.18 7.97 4.79
C SER A 74 12.72 7.53 3.43
N TRP A 75 11.81 7.37 2.47
CA TRP A 75 12.17 7.10 1.09
C TRP A 75 11.51 8.10 0.14
N ASP A 76 12.33 8.73 -0.70
CA ASP A 76 11.90 9.65 -1.76
C ASP A 76 12.37 9.11 -3.11
N PHE A 77 11.45 8.61 -3.93
CA PHE A 77 11.74 8.19 -5.29
C PHE A 77 11.39 9.29 -6.29
N HIS A 78 12.39 9.93 -6.89
CA HIS A 78 12.18 11.05 -7.81
C HIS A 78 12.06 10.64 -9.27
N HIS A 79 12.97 9.81 -9.78
CA HIS A 79 12.95 9.29 -11.14
C HIS A 79 13.94 8.14 -11.33
N ALA A 80 13.68 7.33 -12.36
CA ALA A 80 14.65 6.39 -12.93
C ALA A 80 14.35 6.22 -14.42
N VAL A 81 15.31 6.60 -15.27
CA VAL A 81 15.16 6.55 -16.73
C VAL A 81 16.39 5.86 -17.34
N LEU A 82 16.16 4.86 -18.16
CA LEU A 82 17.20 4.12 -18.85
C LEU A 82 17.12 4.35 -20.36
N ARG A 83 18.27 4.63 -21.00
CA ARG A 83 18.38 4.79 -22.44
C ARG A 83 19.26 3.71 -23.04
N TYR A 84 18.82 3.17 -24.14
CA TYR A 84 19.57 2.20 -24.91
C TYR A 84 19.55 2.55 -26.39
N LYS A 85 20.71 2.50 -27.04
CA LYS A 85 20.82 2.66 -28.47
C LYS A 85 21.08 1.30 -29.11
N ASP A 86 20.16 0.85 -29.94
CA ASP A 86 20.26 -0.43 -30.63
C ASP A 86 21.28 -0.41 -31.80
N ARG A 87 21.45 -1.54 -32.46
CA ARG A 87 22.41 -1.69 -33.57
C ARG A 87 22.05 -0.89 -34.81
N GLU A 88 20.76 -0.60 -34.99
CA GLU A 88 20.26 0.19 -36.11
C GLU A 88 20.41 1.69 -35.86
N GLY A 89 20.85 2.04 -34.64
CA GLY A 89 21.04 3.42 -34.19
C GLY A 89 19.77 4.05 -33.61
N LYS A 90 18.68 3.29 -33.42
CA LYS A 90 17.45 3.76 -32.79
C LYS A 90 17.68 3.88 -31.30
N GLU A 91 17.24 5.00 -30.77
CA GLU A 91 17.26 5.26 -29.33
C GLU A 91 15.93 4.79 -28.69
N HIS A 92 16.05 4.07 -27.58
CA HIS A 92 14.98 3.63 -26.74
C HIS A 92 15.14 4.31 -25.37
N GLU A 93 14.05 4.81 -24.81
CA GLU A 93 14.00 5.38 -23.49
C GLU A 93 12.93 4.65 -22.69
N PHE A 94 13.29 4.23 -21.47
CA PHE A 94 12.47 3.42 -20.60
C PHE A 94 12.30 4.12 -19.25
N GLN A 95 11.06 4.27 -18.82
CA GLN A 95 10.72 4.67 -17.45
C GLN A 95 10.78 3.45 -16.55
N LEU A 96 11.47 3.55 -15.42
CA LEU A 96 11.55 2.51 -14.41
C LEU A 96 10.80 2.92 -13.14
N GLY A 97 10.23 1.94 -12.44
CA GLY A 97 9.84 2.05 -11.06
C GLY A 97 11.04 1.78 -10.13
N ALA A 98 10.84 1.87 -8.82
CA ALA A 98 11.89 1.61 -7.86
C ALA A 98 11.37 0.78 -6.67
N TYR A 99 12.29 0.10 -6.04
CA TYR A 99 12.19 -0.49 -4.72
C TYR A 99 12.94 0.41 -3.72
N GLN A 100 12.68 0.26 -2.42
CA GLN A 100 13.20 1.18 -1.37
C GLN A 100 14.71 1.10 -1.24
N THR A 101 15.42 1.93 -1.97
CA THR A 101 16.88 1.98 -1.92
C THR A 101 17.42 3.36 -2.23
N GLU A 102 18.66 3.60 -1.90
CA GLU A 102 19.35 4.84 -2.25
C GLU A 102 20.17 4.67 -3.52
N PHE A 103 19.93 5.52 -4.49
CA PHE A 103 20.72 5.59 -5.73
C PHE A 103 20.66 6.99 -6.32
N HIS A 104 21.81 7.51 -6.74
CA HIS A 104 21.88 8.84 -7.34
C HIS A 104 22.88 8.90 -8.49
N THR A 105 22.46 9.50 -9.61
CA THR A 105 23.32 9.90 -10.71
C THR A 105 23.22 11.41 -10.93
N GLU A 106 24.30 12.04 -11.40
CA GLU A 106 24.26 13.42 -11.89
C GLU A 106 23.95 13.41 -13.40
N GLY A 107 22.64 13.18 -13.74
CA GLY A 107 22.20 12.99 -15.12
C GLY A 107 22.59 11.62 -15.68
N PHE A 108 22.41 11.44 -16.98
CA PHE A 108 22.68 10.17 -17.65
C PHE A 108 24.14 9.75 -17.58
N GLN A 109 24.41 8.64 -16.90
CA GLN A 109 25.71 8.01 -16.81
C GLN A 109 25.72 6.68 -17.61
N LYS A 110 26.89 6.31 -18.13
CA LYS A 110 27.07 5.06 -18.88
C LYS A 110 27.35 3.89 -17.94
N PHE A 111 26.57 2.83 -18.10
CA PHE A 111 26.78 1.56 -17.40
C PHE A 111 26.91 0.42 -18.41
N SER A 112 27.68 -0.60 -18.05
CA SER A 112 27.53 -1.92 -18.65
C SER A 112 26.36 -2.63 -18.02
N MET A 113 25.56 -3.34 -18.81
CA MET A 113 24.45 -4.15 -18.33
C MET A 113 24.63 -5.61 -18.73
N VAL A 114 24.27 -6.52 -17.84
CA VAL A 114 24.23 -7.97 -18.04
C VAL A 114 22.85 -8.50 -17.67
N TYR A 115 22.46 -9.65 -18.24
CA TYR A 115 21.25 -10.36 -17.87
C TYR A 115 21.63 -11.67 -17.18
N LEU A 116 21.08 -11.90 -15.98
CA LEU A 116 21.40 -13.04 -15.11
C LEU A 116 20.15 -13.83 -14.70
N GLY A 117 19.23 -14.08 -15.64
CA GLY A 117 18.06 -14.92 -15.39
C GLY A 117 17.30 -14.50 -14.15
N ARG A 118 17.25 -15.34 -13.11
CA ARG A 118 16.56 -15.11 -11.83
C ARG A 118 17.42 -14.38 -10.79
N GLY A 119 18.68 -14.06 -11.09
CA GLY A 119 19.57 -13.40 -10.14
C GLY A 119 19.96 -14.26 -8.93
N THR A 120 19.95 -15.59 -9.08
CA THR A 120 20.39 -16.52 -8.04
C THR A 120 21.92 -16.54 -7.91
N ALA A 121 22.43 -16.98 -6.77
CA ALA A 121 23.86 -17.02 -6.50
C ALA A 121 24.67 -17.75 -7.58
N GLU A 122 24.15 -18.85 -8.13
CA GLU A 122 24.77 -19.63 -9.20
C GLU A 122 24.94 -18.84 -10.49
N GLN A 123 24.00 -17.96 -10.82
CA GLN A 123 24.03 -17.17 -12.05
C GLN A 123 25.11 -16.08 -12.04
N TYR A 124 25.65 -15.77 -10.87
CA TYR A 124 26.80 -14.87 -10.73
C TYR A 124 28.15 -15.60 -10.81
N GLU A 125 28.17 -16.94 -10.84
CA GLU A 125 29.43 -17.68 -10.91
C GLU A 125 30.20 -17.34 -12.19
N ASN A 126 31.46 -16.95 -12.02
CA ASN A 126 32.39 -16.56 -13.09
C ASN A 126 31.95 -15.30 -13.90
N ILE A 127 30.99 -14.52 -13.42
CA ILE A 127 30.56 -13.28 -14.04
C ILE A 127 30.89 -12.11 -13.11
N ASP A 128 31.83 -11.26 -13.52
CA ASP A 128 32.09 -10.00 -12.83
C ASP A 128 30.96 -9.01 -13.13
N VAL A 129 30.24 -8.58 -12.08
CA VAL A 129 29.17 -7.58 -12.15
C VAL A 129 29.52 -6.28 -11.46
N THR A 130 30.76 -6.14 -10.98
CA THR A 130 31.20 -4.94 -10.25
C THR A 130 30.92 -3.67 -11.06
N GLY A 131 30.15 -2.75 -10.45
CA GLY A 131 29.75 -1.48 -11.05
C GLY A 131 28.82 -1.59 -12.28
N LYS A 132 28.19 -2.74 -12.53
CA LYS A 132 27.30 -2.95 -13.66
C LYS A 132 25.82 -2.93 -13.19
N LEU A 133 24.91 -2.66 -14.14
CA LEU A 133 23.49 -2.91 -13.94
C LEU A 133 23.21 -4.39 -14.26
N VAL A 134 22.47 -5.03 -13.37
CA VAL A 134 22.08 -6.44 -13.51
C VAL A 134 20.58 -6.50 -13.80
N LEU A 135 20.20 -7.02 -14.96
CA LEU A 135 18.81 -7.29 -15.33
C LEU A 135 18.46 -8.73 -14.94
N ILE A 136 17.31 -8.90 -14.29
CA ILE A 136 16.79 -10.23 -13.91
C ILE A 136 15.28 -10.34 -14.16
N ASP A 137 14.78 -11.56 -14.17
CA ASP A 137 13.36 -11.87 -14.08
C ASP A 137 13.03 -12.35 -12.66
N ILE A 138 11.92 -11.85 -12.10
CA ILE A 138 11.44 -12.25 -10.78
C ILE A 138 9.98 -12.68 -10.86
N ASN A 139 9.62 -13.71 -10.09
CA ASN A 139 8.25 -14.12 -9.86
C ASN A 139 7.92 -13.93 -8.37
N GLN A 140 7.29 -12.83 -8.04
CA GLN A 140 6.97 -12.51 -6.63
C GLN A 140 5.91 -13.43 -6.01
N ARG A 141 5.11 -14.14 -6.80
CA ARG A 141 4.18 -15.15 -6.26
C ARG A 141 4.89 -16.37 -5.71
N GLU A 142 5.95 -16.82 -6.39
CA GLU A 142 6.72 -17.98 -5.97
C GLU A 142 7.85 -17.60 -5.02
N GLU A 143 8.43 -16.43 -5.20
CA GLU A 143 9.64 -15.97 -4.51
C GLU A 143 9.36 -14.90 -3.47
N TRP A 144 8.13 -14.42 -3.38
CA TRP A 144 7.57 -13.45 -2.45
C TRP A 144 8.37 -12.14 -2.31
N TRP A 145 9.66 -12.23 -1.96
CA TRP A 145 10.48 -11.09 -1.61
C TRP A 145 11.51 -10.77 -2.68
N ILE A 146 11.57 -9.52 -3.10
CA ILE A 146 12.63 -8.98 -3.97
C ILE A 146 14.00 -8.97 -3.28
N ASN A 147 14.05 -9.09 -1.95
CA ASN A 147 15.27 -9.04 -1.13
C ASN A 147 16.36 -9.99 -1.59
N PHE A 148 16.00 -11.23 -1.92
CA PHE A 148 17.00 -12.25 -2.26
C PHE A 148 17.86 -11.85 -3.48
N PRO A 149 17.31 -11.56 -4.67
CA PRO A 149 18.11 -11.15 -5.81
C PRO A 149 18.78 -9.79 -5.60
N VAL A 150 18.15 -8.87 -4.86
CA VAL A 150 18.76 -7.58 -4.52
C VAL A 150 20.02 -7.76 -3.71
N TYR A 151 19.98 -8.58 -2.64
CA TYR A 151 21.16 -8.90 -1.84
C TYR A 151 22.23 -9.61 -2.64
N GLN A 152 21.89 -10.55 -3.52
CA GLN A 152 22.88 -11.21 -4.38
C GLN A 152 23.61 -10.19 -5.28
N ALA A 153 22.90 -9.28 -5.92
CA ALA A 153 23.48 -8.23 -6.75
C ALA A 153 24.41 -7.32 -5.92
N HIS A 154 23.95 -6.86 -4.77
CA HIS A 154 24.72 -6.01 -3.85
C HIS A 154 26.01 -6.69 -3.37
N LEU A 155 25.94 -7.92 -2.86
CA LEU A 155 27.10 -8.69 -2.39
C LEU A 155 28.14 -8.97 -3.49
N LYS A 156 27.72 -8.97 -4.75
CA LYS A 156 28.59 -9.15 -5.93
C LYS A 156 29.11 -7.82 -6.49
N GLY A 157 28.76 -6.69 -5.86
CA GLY A 157 29.25 -5.36 -6.25
C GLY A 157 28.56 -4.74 -7.47
N ALA A 158 27.37 -5.19 -7.82
CA ALA A 158 26.56 -4.55 -8.86
C ALA A 158 26.26 -3.09 -8.50
N ALA A 159 26.16 -2.22 -9.49
CA ALA A 159 25.77 -0.83 -9.27
C ALA A 159 24.27 -0.72 -8.93
N ALA A 160 23.44 -1.52 -9.57
CA ALA A 160 22.01 -1.67 -9.25
C ALA A 160 21.45 -2.95 -9.89
N LEU A 161 20.38 -3.47 -9.27
CA LEU A 161 19.53 -4.49 -9.85
C LEU A 161 18.38 -3.83 -10.62
N ILE A 162 17.98 -4.39 -11.75
CA ILE A 162 16.76 -4.07 -12.47
C ILE A 162 15.94 -5.36 -12.58
N ALA A 163 14.80 -5.41 -11.88
CA ALA A 163 13.92 -6.56 -11.86
C ALA A 163 12.78 -6.39 -12.87
N VAL A 164 12.49 -7.45 -13.60
CA VAL A 164 11.35 -7.57 -14.49
C VAL A 164 10.38 -8.56 -13.89
N GLN A 165 9.17 -8.12 -13.61
CA GLN A 165 8.13 -9.01 -13.10
C GLN A 165 7.76 -10.01 -14.21
N ASP A 166 7.96 -11.28 -13.93
CA ASP A 166 7.65 -12.40 -14.80
C ASP A 166 6.78 -13.40 -14.05
N ASN A 167 5.49 -13.38 -14.34
CA ASN A 167 4.49 -14.20 -13.66
C ASN A 167 4.31 -13.84 -12.16
N GLY A 168 3.94 -12.59 -11.89
CA GLY A 168 3.73 -12.08 -10.53
C GLY A 168 2.74 -10.92 -10.51
N TYR A 169 2.86 -10.07 -9.52
CA TYR A 169 1.99 -8.91 -9.36
C TYR A 169 2.11 -7.95 -10.56
N GLY A 170 0.98 -7.42 -11.03
CA GLY A 170 0.91 -6.54 -12.20
C GLY A 170 1.21 -7.21 -13.54
N GLU A 171 1.28 -8.52 -13.59
CA GLU A 171 1.75 -9.29 -14.74
C GLU A 171 0.88 -9.15 -15.98
N ILE A 172 -0.43 -9.04 -15.83
CA ILE A 172 -1.36 -8.98 -16.97
C ILE A 172 -1.05 -7.81 -17.89
N HIS A 173 -0.59 -6.70 -17.35
CA HIS A 173 -0.12 -5.57 -18.13
C HIS A 173 1.37 -5.71 -18.44
N ASN A 174 1.73 -6.01 -19.69
CA ASN A 174 3.13 -6.14 -20.10
C ASN A 174 3.95 -4.84 -19.97
N THR A 175 3.29 -3.71 -19.71
CA THR A 175 3.89 -2.40 -19.44
C THR A 175 3.95 -2.08 -17.95
N ALA A 176 3.47 -2.98 -17.08
CA ALA A 176 3.48 -2.75 -15.64
C ALA A 176 4.91 -2.62 -15.10
N LEU A 177 5.08 -1.63 -14.23
CA LEU A 177 6.18 -1.51 -13.30
C LEU A 177 5.71 -2.10 -11.96
N ASN A 178 6.64 -2.39 -11.08
CA ASN A 178 6.33 -2.93 -9.78
C ASN A 178 7.05 -2.14 -8.67
N ALA A 179 6.48 -2.14 -7.50
CA ALA A 179 7.12 -1.74 -6.26
C ALA A 179 6.86 -2.80 -5.20
N GLN A 180 7.74 -2.88 -4.22
CA GLN A 180 7.65 -3.79 -3.08
C GLN A 180 8.63 -3.30 -2.03
N ASP A 181 8.38 -3.65 -0.80
CA ASP A 181 9.30 -3.44 0.29
C ASP A 181 10.60 -4.25 0.12
N ILE A 182 11.70 -3.72 0.61
CA ILE A 182 12.99 -4.41 0.71
C ILE A 182 13.50 -4.30 2.14
N ALA A 183 13.42 -5.39 2.89
CA ALA A 183 14.00 -5.48 4.22
C ALA A 183 15.54 -5.64 4.14
N GLY A 184 16.21 -4.64 3.60
CA GLY A 184 17.63 -4.71 3.33
C GLY A 184 18.35 -3.36 3.44
N PRO A 185 19.67 -3.33 3.20
CA PRO A 185 20.44 -2.11 3.28
C PRO A 185 20.06 -1.14 2.14
N LYS A 186 19.94 0.14 2.46
CA LYS A 186 19.60 1.21 1.51
C LYS A 186 20.57 1.33 0.33
N ASP A 187 21.79 0.85 0.49
CA ASP A 187 22.85 0.86 -0.53
C ASP A 187 22.85 -0.39 -1.43
N ALA A 188 21.77 -1.17 -1.42
CA ALA A 188 21.49 -2.24 -2.37
C ALA A 188 20.43 -1.81 -3.42
N PRO A 189 20.80 -0.95 -4.41
CA PRO A 189 19.83 -0.31 -5.30
C PRO A 189 19.07 -1.30 -6.16
N ALA A 190 17.76 -1.12 -6.25
CA ALA A 190 16.89 -1.92 -7.09
C ALA A 190 15.80 -1.07 -7.77
N PHE A 191 15.51 -1.41 -9.02
CA PHE A 191 14.51 -0.76 -9.86
C PHE A 191 13.67 -1.80 -10.58
N SER A 192 12.44 -1.45 -10.94
CA SER A 192 11.57 -2.30 -11.74
C SER A 192 11.48 -1.81 -13.18
N MET A 193 11.41 -2.75 -14.12
CA MET A 193 11.25 -2.50 -15.55
C MET A 193 10.08 -3.33 -16.09
N SER A 194 9.34 -2.75 -17.04
CA SER A 194 8.26 -3.48 -17.70
C SER A 194 8.77 -4.66 -18.55
N ARG A 195 7.96 -5.72 -18.65
CA ARG A 195 8.29 -6.87 -19.54
C ARG A 195 8.51 -6.42 -20.97
N LYS A 196 7.62 -5.57 -21.48
CA LYS A 196 7.71 -5.05 -22.87
C LYS A 196 9.03 -4.35 -23.14
N ASP A 197 9.49 -3.52 -22.22
CA ASP A 197 10.74 -2.78 -22.38
C ASP A 197 11.97 -3.70 -22.20
N ALA A 198 11.88 -4.60 -21.25
CA ALA A 198 12.93 -5.57 -20.97
C ALA A 198 13.20 -6.52 -22.16
N GLU A 199 12.18 -6.87 -22.95
CA GLU A 199 12.35 -7.70 -24.15
C GLU A 199 13.36 -7.11 -25.14
N ILE A 200 13.38 -5.78 -25.29
CA ILE A 200 14.34 -5.09 -26.17
C ILE A 200 15.76 -5.28 -25.66
N LEU A 201 15.98 -5.13 -24.36
CA LEU A 201 17.29 -5.29 -23.74
C LEU A 201 17.73 -6.77 -23.71
N LYS A 202 16.82 -7.69 -23.38
CA LYS A 202 17.08 -9.14 -23.39
C LYS A 202 17.45 -9.64 -24.77
N ALA A 203 16.77 -9.17 -25.82
CA ALA A 203 17.14 -9.51 -27.22
C ALA A 203 18.57 -9.07 -27.52
N ALA A 204 18.98 -7.88 -27.15
CA ALA A 204 20.34 -7.40 -27.32
C ALA A 204 21.35 -8.18 -26.48
N LEU A 205 21.01 -8.53 -25.23
CA LEU A 205 21.88 -9.30 -24.32
C LEU A 205 22.00 -10.78 -24.71
N LYS A 206 21.03 -11.33 -25.42
CA LYS A 206 21.11 -12.67 -26.01
C LYS A 206 22.18 -12.74 -27.12
N GLU A 207 22.37 -11.65 -27.84
CA GLU A 207 23.38 -11.61 -28.93
C GLU A 207 24.78 -11.23 -28.40
N LYS A 208 24.85 -10.41 -27.34
CA LYS A 208 26.09 -9.99 -26.68
C LYS A 208 25.95 -10.14 -25.17
N PRO A 209 26.88 -10.79 -24.48
CA PRO A 209 26.76 -11.05 -23.05
C PRO A 209 26.71 -9.77 -22.18
N ARG A 210 26.97 -8.62 -22.78
CA ARG A 210 26.85 -7.29 -22.17
C ARG A 210 26.55 -6.23 -23.20
N ILE A 211 25.79 -5.22 -22.81
CA ILE A 211 25.49 -4.02 -23.60
C ILE A 211 25.86 -2.78 -22.80
N THR A 212 25.94 -1.62 -23.47
CA THR A 212 26.11 -0.33 -22.82
C THR A 212 24.76 0.40 -22.83
N VAL A 213 24.35 0.90 -21.68
CA VAL A 213 23.15 1.72 -21.49
C VAL A 213 23.52 3.05 -20.84
N GLN A 214 22.62 4.02 -20.89
CA GLN A 214 22.70 5.24 -20.09
C GLN A 214 21.58 5.19 -19.05
N PHE A 215 21.91 5.49 -17.80
CA PHE A 215 20.96 5.45 -16.71
C PHE A 215 21.04 6.73 -15.89
N ASP A 216 19.88 7.31 -15.61
CA ASP A 216 19.69 8.47 -14.75
C ASP A 216 18.62 8.15 -13.74
N ALA A 217 18.97 8.18 -12.45
CA ALA A 217 18.04 7.89 -11.40
C ALA A 217 18.35 8.67 -10.12
N LYS A 218 17.30 8.96 -9.37
CA LYS A 218 17.40 9.55 -8.04
C LYS A 218 16.35 8.92 -7.12
N SER A 219 16.85 8.17 -6.15
CA SER A 219 16.12 7.56 -5.05
C SER A 219 16.91 7.81 -3.77
N VAL A 220 16.27 8.30 -2.71
CA VAL A 220 16.94 8.78 -1.50
C VAL A 220 16.30 8.15 -0.29
N VAL A 221 17.10 7.50 0.56
CA VAL A 221 16.70 6.97 1.86
C VAL A 221 17.40 7.76 2.98
N LYS A 222 16.65 8.23 3.96
CA LYS A 222 17.17 8.92 5.14
C LYS A 222 16.66 8.24 6.40
N GLU A 223 17.59 7.77 7.21
CA GLU A 223 17.28 7.07 8.46
C GLU A 223 16.71 8.00 9.53
N ASN A 224 15.86 7.45 10.40
CA ASN A 224 15.34 8.11 11.61
C ASN A 224 14.61 9.44 11.33
N MET A 225 13.85 9.52 10.28
CA MET A 225 13.04 10.67 9.91
C MET A 225 11.65 10.62 10.57
N PRO A 226 10.99 11.77 10.75
CA PRO A 226 9.63 11.80 11.25
C PRO A 226 8.62 11.45 10.16
N SER A 227 7.61 10.66 10.53
CA SER A 227 6.29 10.64 9.90
C SER A 227 5.22 10.73 11.00
N TYR A 228 3.94 10.67 10.65
CA TYR A 228 2.87 10.93 11.62
C TYR A 228 1.65 10.07 11.34
N ASN A 229 1.20 9.32 12.35
CA ASN A 229 -0.17 8.82 12.34
C ASN A 229 -1.11 9.98 12.66
N VAL A 230 -2.18 10.10 11.88
CA VAL A 230 -3.16 11.19 12.01
C VAL A 230 -4.47 10.62 12.51
N TRP A 231 -4.96 11.10 13.65
CA TRP A 231 -6.18 10.57 14.20
C TRP A 231 -7.08 11.63 14.83
N GLY A 232 -8.38 11.31 14.92
CA GLY A 232 -9.39 12.12 15.55
C GLY A 232 -10.55 11.27 16.05
N THR A 233 -11.47 11.83 16.82
CA THR A 233 -12.51 11.06 17.49
C THR A 233 -13.93 11.60 17.28
N ILE A 234 -14.90 10.70 17.39
CA ILE A 234 -16.28 11.02 17.77
C ILE A 234 -16.44 10.53 19.21
N PRO A 235 -16.56 11.44 20.20
CA PRO A 235 -16.55 11.07 21.61
C PRO A 235 -17.80 10.27 22.01
N GLY A 236 -17.57 9.18 22.71
CA GLY A 236 -18.59 8.32 23.32
C GLY A 236 -18.91 8.70 24.76
N ARG A 237 -19.73 7.89 25.42
CA ARG A 237 -20.12 8.02 26.82
C ARG A 237 -19.31 7.13 27.76
N SER A 238 -18.67 6.10 27.23
CA SER A 238 -17.78 5.20 27.96
C SER A 238 -16.31 5.47 27.67
N GLU A 239 -15.42 4.89 28.47
CA GLU A 239 -13.98 4.96 28.24
C GLU A 239 -13.48 3.95 27.18
N ASP A 240 -14.32 2.97 26.83
CA ASP A 240 -14.02 2.03 25.77
C ASP A 240 -14.01 2.72 24.40
N MET A 241 -13.19 2.23 23.52
CA MET A 241 -13.01 2.80 22.17
C MET A 241 -13.19 1.73 21.09
N ILE A 242 -13.62 2.17 19.92
CA ILE A 242 -13.58 1.42 18.67
C ILE A 242 -12.62 2.18 17.77
N LEU A 243 -11.62 1.50 17.21
CA LEU A 243 -10.66 2.04 16.27
C LEU A 243 -11.11 1.72 14.84
N LEU A 244 -11.08 2.71 13.96
CA LEU A 244 -11.14 2.55 12.52
C LEU A 244 -9.78 2.95 11.99
N SER A 245 -9.15 2.10 11.21
CA SER A 245 -7.79 2.29 10.73
C SER A 245 -7.64 1.97 9.23
N GLY A 246 -6.59 2.45 8.63
CA GLY A 246 -6.15 2.24 7.27
C GLY A 246 -4.91 3.08 7.04
N HIS A 247 -4.14 2.81 6.00
CA HIS A 247 -2.91 3.54 5.76
C HIS A 247 -3.02 4.59 4.64
N TYR A 248 -2.12 5.57 4.64
CA TYR A 248 -2.16 6.67 3.67
C TYR A 248 -0.86 6.89 2.90
N ASP A 249 0.18 6.12 3.21
CA ASP A 249 1.34 5.99 2.31
C ASP A 249 0.99 5.08 1.13
N SER A 250 1.74 5.13 0.07
CA SER A 250 1.47 4.29 -1.11
C SER A 250 2.66 4.19 -2.04
N TYR A 251 2.69 3.09 -2.76
CA TYR A 251 3.41 3.00 -4.01
C TYR A 251 2.55 3.56 -5.16
N PHE A 252 3.19 4.17 -6.15
CA PHE A 252 2.52 4.83 -7.28
C PHE A 252 1.45 5.84 -6.83
N ASP A 253 0.30 5.89 -7.50
CA ASP A 253 -0.81 6.78 -7.11
C ASP A 253 -1.61 6.20 -5.93
N GLY A 254 -1.67 4.87 -5.80
CA GLY A 254 -2.27 4.17 -4.67
C GLY A 254 -3.76 4.49 -4.49
N PHE A 255 -4.55 4.43 -5.58
CA PHE A 255 -5.96 4.78 -5.49
C PHE A 255 -6.76 3.77 -4.66
N GLN A 256 -6.54 2.47 -4.91
CA GLN A 256 -7.12 1.40 -4.10
C GLN A 256 -6.27 1.16 -2.85
N ASP A 257 -4.95 1.13 -3.01
CA ASP A 257 -3.96 0.80 -2.00
C ASP A 257 -3.18 2.07 -1.53
N ASP A 258 -3.69 2.89 -0.55
CA ASP A 258 -4.91 2.58 0.20
C ASP A 258 -5.79 3.86 0.36
N ASN A 259 -5.78 4.75 -0.67
CA ASN A 259 -6.55 5.99 -0.62
C ASN A 259 -8.05 5.72 -0.41
N CYS A 260 -8.59 4.65 -1.00
CA CYS A 260 -10.01 4.31 -0.86
C CYS A 260 -10.37 3.89 0.56
N ALA A 261 -9.50 3.21 1.29
CA ALA A 261 -9.76 2.84 2.69
C ALA A 261 -9.79 4.07 3.61
N ILE A 262 -8.82 4.97 3.46
CA ILE A 262 -8.86 6.25 4.17
C ILE A 262 -10.14 7.03 3.82
N ALA A 263 -10.50 7.07 2.55
CA ALA A 263 -11.70 7.78 2.11
C ALA A 263 -13.00 7.14 2.61
N LEU A 264 -13.07 5.80 2.68
CA LEU A 264 -14.16 5.06 3.33
C LEU A 264 -14.29 5.48 4.80
N MET A 265 -13.20 5.44 5.54
CA MET A 265 -13.16 5.80 6.94
C MET A 265 -13.67 7.23 7.19
N PHE A 266 -13.26 8.20 6.36
CA PHE A 266 -13.76 9.58 6.41
C PHE A 266 -15.23 9.70 5.99
N GLY A 267 -15.68 8.89 5.04
CA GLY A 267 -17.08 8.79 4.64
C GLY A 267 -17.96 8.34 5.81
N ILE A 268 -17.53 7.30 6.52
CA ILE A 268 -18.18 6.82 7.77
C ILE A 268 -18.22 7.92 8.82
N ALA A 269 -17.08 8.58 9.09
CA ALA A 269 -17.01 9.67 10.05
C ALA A 269 -18.00 10.81 9.73
N ARG A 270 -18.03 11.21 8.45
CA ARG A 270 -18.95 12.25 7.96
C ARG A 270 -20.40 11.85 8.14
N THR A 271 -20.76 10.63 7.73
CA THR A 271 -22.12 10.11 7.86
C THR A 271 -22.59 10.12 9.32
N LEU A 272 -21.78 9.61 10.24
CA LEU A 272 -22.09 9.59 11.68
C LEU A 272 -22.28 10.99 12.25
N LEU A 273 -21.43 11.94 11.87
CA LEU A 273 -21.54 13.33 12.32
C LEU A 273 -22.77 14.03 11.74
N GLU A 274 -23.08 13.84 10.44
CA GLU A 274 -24.20 14.47 9.74
C GLU A 274 -25.56 14.05 10.32
N ILE A 275 -25.73 12.76 10.62
CA ILE A 275 -26.95 12.27 11.26
C ILE A 275 -27.03 12.58 12.77
N GLY A 276 -25.96 13.13 13.35
CA GLY A 276 -25.86 13.46 14.77
C GLY A 276 -25.81 12.24 15.69
N TYR A 277 -25.21 11.14 15.22
CA TYR A 277 -25.03 9.93 16.02
C TYR A 277 -24.24 10.20 17.31
N LYS A 278 -24.68 9.62 18.40
CA LYS A 278 -24.03 9.74 19.72
C LYS A 278 -23.63 8.36 20.20
N PRO A 279 -22.39 7.94 19.94
CA PRO A 279 -21.93 6.61 20.25
C PRO A 279 -21.88 6.35 21.77
N GLU A 280 -22.01 5.09 22.16
CA GLU A 280 -21.71 4.64 23.54
C GLU A 280 -20.21 4.64 23.77
N LYS A 281 -19.45 4.09 22.83
CA LYS A 281 -18.01 4.01 22.88
C LYS A 281 -17.41 5.10 22.00
N THR A 282 -16.27 5.64 22.41
CA THR A 282 -15.54 6.60 21.57
C THR A 282 -15.09 5.93 20.28
N ILE A 283 -15.39 6.55 19.14
CA ILE A 283 -14.92 6.07 17.84
C ILE A 283 -13.66 6.86 17.47
N VAL A 284 -12.56 6.16 17.27
CA VAL A 284 -11.26 6.71 16.86
C VAL A 284 -11.06 6.43 15.37
N PHE A 285 -10.75 7.44 14.60
CA PHE A 285 -10.38 7.34 13.18
C PHE A 285 -8.89 7.61 13.08
N CYS A 286 -8.10 6.63 12.67
CA CYS A 286 -6.65 6.72 12.63
C CYS A 286 -6.08 6.35 11.26
N CYS A 287 -5.52 7.36 10.58
CA CYS A 287 -4.76 7.17 9.35
C CYS A 287 -3.34 6.78 9.73
N MET A 288 -2.94 5.56 9.44
CA MET A 288 -1.60 5.04 9.70
C MET A 288 -0.64 5.47 8.60
N ALA A 289 0.58 5.80 8.97
CA ALA A 289 1.67 6.08 8.05
C ALA A 289 2.61 4.88 7.97
N ALA A 290 3.38 4.77 6.90
CA ALA A 290 4.44 3.77 6.77
C ALA A 290 3.93 2.33 6.96
N GLU A 291 2.84 1.98 6.31
CA GLU A 291 2.35 0.61 6.20
C GLU A 291 3.19 -0.17 5.20
N GLU A 292 3.34 0.34 4.01
CA GLU A 292 4.01 -0.27 2.87
C GLU A 292 5.50 -0.53 3.12
N TRP A 293 6.12 0.33 3.88
CA TRP A 293 7.50 0.24 4.33
C TRP A 293 7.83 1.35 5.33
N GLY A 294 8.72 1.10 6.28
CA GLY A 294 9.05 2.12 7.24
C GLY A 294 10.42 2.02 7.90
N ILE A 295 11.05 0.84 7.94
CA ILE A 295 12.33 0.65 8.63
C ILE A 295 13.26 -0.26 7.83
N GLU A 296 14.43 0.30 7.46
CA GLU A 296 15.51 -0.42 6.79
C GLU A 296 16.11 -1.51 7.70
N ASN A 297 16.60 -2.60 7.10
CA ASN A 297 17.25 -3.71 7.79
C ASN A 297 16.40 -4.35 8.91
N SER A 298 15.10 -4.23 8.86
CA SER A 298 14.17 -4.83 9.81
C SER A 298 13.63 -6.16 9.28
N LYS A 299 13.28 -7.07 10.21
CA LYS A 299 12.58 -8.30 9.85
C LYS A 299 11.15 -8.03 9.39
N TYR A 300 10.54 -7.00 9.96
CA TYR A 300 9.24 -6.47 9.61
C TYR A 300 9.42 -4.99 9.30
N ASP A 301 9.52 -4.67 8.04
CA ASP A 301 9.73 -3.33 7.52
C ASP A 301 8.45 -2.61 7.13
N TRP A 302 7.34 -3.33 7.06
CA TRP A 302 5.98 -2.84 6.81
C TRP A 302 5.16 -2.68 8.11
N SER A 303 3.98 -2.04 8.02
CA SER A 303 3.07 -1.76 9.15
C SER A 303 3.76 -1.04 10.34
N THR A 304 4.77 -0.22 10.02
CA THR A 304 5.61 0.45 11.02
C THR A 304 4.79 1.47 11.83
N GLY A 305 3.88 2.18 11.18
CA GLY A 305 3.03 3.19 11.82
C GLY A 305 2.07 2.60 12.83
N ALA A 306 1.34 1.56 12.45
CA ALA A 306 0.40 0.88 13.33
C ALA A 306 1.10 0.25 14.55
N TRP A 307 2.24 -0.42 14.32
CA TRP A 307 3.01 -0.99 15.42
C TRP A 307 3.48 0.09 16.40
N GLN A 308 4.04 1.21 15.92
CA GLN A 308 4.45 2.29 16.80
C GLN A 308 3.26 2.94 17.51
N GLN A 309 2.10 3.05 16.85
CA GLN A 309 0.89 3.61 17.44
C GLN A 309 0.49 2.88 18.72
N VAL A 310 0.30 1.56 18.62
CA VAL A 310 -0.25 0.78 19.74
C VAL A 310 0.79 0.33 20.77
N PHE A 311 2.07 0.20 20.39
CA PHE A 311 3.11 -0.26 21.30
C PHE A 311 3.94 0.87 21.94
N LYS A 312 4.07 2.02 21.26
CA LYS A 312 4.95 3.09 21.73
C LYS A 312 4.24 4.39 22.06
N LEU A 313 3.31 4.83 21.19
CA LEU A 313 2.73 6.16 21.28
C LEU A 313 1.46 6.16 22.12
N ARG A 314 0.61 5.17 21.94
CA ARG A 314 -0.67 5.00 22.62
C ARG A 314 -0.81 3.62 23.28
N PRO A 315 0.15 3.20 24.12
CA PRO A 315 0.05 1.89 24.76
C PRO A 315 -1.18 1.77 25.67
N GLU A 316 -1.78 2.90 26.09
CA GLU A 316 -3.05 2.95 26.83
C GLU A 316 -4.26 2.54 25.97
N TRP A 317 -4.14 2.43 24.64
CA TRP A 317 -5.19 1.88 23.79
C TRP A 317 -5.35 0.37 24.00
N GLN A 318 -4.29 -0.32 24.38
CA GLN A 318 -4.37 -1.71 24.80
C GLN A 318 -5.26 -1.83 26.04
N GLY A 319 -6.33 -2.60 25.92
CA GLY A 319 -7.33 -2.76 26.98
C GLY A 319 -8.42 -1.69 27.02
N LYS A 320 -8.34 -0.63 26.20
CA LYS A 320 -9.42 0.36 26.01
C LYS A 320 -10.06 0.25 24.63
N VAL A 321 -9.27 0.01 23.59
CA VAL A 321 -9.79 -0.32 22.25
C VAL A 321 -10.32 -1.75 22.32
N ILE A 322 -11.61 -1.91 22.11
CA ILE A 322 -12.28 -3.20 22.18
C ILE A 322 -12.41 -3.86 20.81
N ALA A 323 -12.30 -3.09 19.75
CA ALA A 323 -12.28 -3.55 18.38
C ALA A 323 -11.50 -2.57 17.51
N ASP A 324 -10.74 -3.09 16.57
CA ASP A 324 -10.18 -2.37 15.43
C ASP A 324 -10.86 -2.85 14.15
N LEU A 325 -11.28 -1.90 13.32
CA LEU A 325 -11.78 -2.13 11.97
C LEU A 325 -10.74 -1.53 11.02
N ASN A 326 -9.86 -2.36 10.51
CA ASN A 326 -8.92 -1.96 9.47
C ASN A 326 -9.58 -2.06 8.08
N PHE A 327 -9.21 -1.19 7.19
CA PHE A 327 -9.72 -1.18 5.82
C PHE A 327 -8.57 -1.29 4.83
N GLU A 328 -8.80 -2.11 3.80
CA GLU A 328 -7.87 -2.36 2.70
C GLU A 328 -8.63 -2.44 1.38
N LEU A 329 -8.21 -1.68 0.38
CA LEU A 329 -8.67 -1.82 -1.01
C LEU A 329 -10.21 -1.89 -1.18
N PRO A 330 -11.03 -1.05 -0.52
CA PRO A 330 -12.47 -1.31 -0.38
C PRO A 330 -13.32 -0.89 -1.60
N ALA A 331 -12.73 -0.36 -2.66
CA ALA A 331 -13.49 0.12 -3.83
C ALA A 331 -13.37 -0.77 -5.06
N TYR A 332 -13.03 -2.05 -4.84
CA TYR A 332 -12.89 -3.09 -5.86
C TYR A 332 -13.49 -4.42 -5.38
N ALA A 333 -14.22 -5.14 -6.23
CA ALA A 333 -14.74 -6.46 -5.90
C ALA A 333 -13.65 -7.52 -6.10
N HIS A 334 -12.97 -7.91 -5.02
CA HIS A 334 -11.84 -8.84 -5.05
C HIS A 334 -12.24 -10.27 -5.39
N ASN A 335 -13.44 -10.69 -4.97
CA ASN A 335 -13.97 -12.02 -5.17
C ASN A 335 -15.47 -11.96 -5.55
N PRO A 336 -16.09 -13.03 -6.03
CA PRO A 336 -17.56 -13.09 -6.20
C PRO A 336 -18.31 -13.11 -4.86
N TRP A 337 -17.62 -13.20 -3.75
CA TRP A 337 -18.12 -13.10 -2.36
C TRP A 337 -17.31 -12.04 -1.61
N ASP A 338 -17.86 -11.53 -0.53
CA ASP A 338 -17.16 -10.67 0.42
C ASP A 338 -17.14 -11.28 1.81
N ALA A 339 -16.21 -10.86 2.65
CA ALA A 339 -16.13 -11.29 4.04
C ALA A 339 -15.55 -10.21 4.96
N ILE A 340 -15.96 -10.28 6.21
CA ILE A 340 -15.26 -9.62 7.30
C ILE A 340 -14.30 -10.65 7.90
N ARG A 341 -13.00 -10.40 7.81
CA ARG A 341 -11.98 -11.20 8.50
C ARG A 341 -11.82 -10.67 9.91
N SER A 342 -11.75 -11.54 10.89
CA SER A 342 -11.59 -11.09 12.27
C SER A 342 -10.76 -12.04 13.13
N THR A 343 -10.29 -11.52 14.26
CA THR A 343 -9.81 -12.35 15.36
C THR A 343 -10.97 -13.16 15.95
N TYR A 344 -10.68 -14.26 16.59
CA TYR A 344 -11.69 -15.23 17.08
C TYR A 344 -12.73 -14.65 18.02
N GLU A 345 -12.40 -13.58 18.73
CA GLU A 345 -13.26 -12.93 19.70
C GLU A 345 -14.59 -12.45 19.12
N TYR A 346 -14.62 -12.09 17.84
CA TYR A 346 -15.79 -11.54 17.19
C TYR A 346 -16.46 -12.47 16.16
N GLU A 347 -15.98 -13.69 15.97
CA GLU A 347 -16.51 -14.63 14.96
C GLU A 347 -18.02 -14.85 15.11
N ASP A 348 -18.48 -15.18 16.31
CA ASP A 348 -19.90 -15.43 16.58
C ASP A 348 -20.74 -14.15 16.40
N PHE A 349 -20.25 -13.02 16.90
CA PHE A 349 -20.92 -11.72 16.78
C PHE A 349 -21.09 -11.31 15.33
N LEU A 350 -20.02 -11.37 14.53
CA LEU A 350 -20.03 -11.00 13.12
C LEU A 350 -20.88 -11.99 12.30
N THR A 351 -20.87 -13.27 12.65
CA THR A 351 -21.73 -14.26 11.98
C THR A 351 -23.20 -13.95 12.17
N GLU A 352 -23.62 -13.50 13.34
CA GLU A 352 -25.02 -13.05 13.57
C GLU A 352 -25.27 -11.70 12.91
N PHE A 353 -24.32 -10.76 12.96
CA PHE A 353 -24.44 -9.45 12.29
C PHE A 353 -24.67 -9.60 10.78
N VAL A 354 -23.89 -10.42 10.09
CA VAL A 354 -24.02 -10.66 8.65
C VAL A 354 -25.39 -11.22 8.28
N LYS A 355 -25.98 -12.07 9.13
CA LYS A 355 -27.33 -12.61 8.90
C LYS A 355 -28.43 -11.56 9.03
N GLU A 356 -28.22 -10.56 9.90
CA GLU A 356 -29.20 -9.50 10.16
C GLU A 356 -28.96 -8.24 9.33
N PHE A 357 -27.84 -8.17 8.60
CA PHE A 357 -27.45 -7.02 7.81
C PHE A 357 -28.52 -6.70 6.75
N PRO A 358 -29.03 -5.45 6.73
CA PRO A 358 -30.25 -5.12 5.97
C PRO A 358 -30.03 -4.94 4.46
N VAL A 359 -28.76 -4.78 4.02
CA VAL A 359 -28.43 -4.60 2.60
C VAL A 359 -28.22 -5.97 1.95
N ASP A 360 -28.80 -6.16 0.78
CA ASP A 360 -28.60 -7.40 0.01
C ASP A 360 -27.23 -7.41 -0.67
N ALA A 361 -26.26 -8.05 -0.01
CA ALA A 361 -24.90 -8.18 -0.50
C ALA A 361 -24.80 -8.80 -1.90
N ARG A 362 -25.77 -9.66 -2.29
CA ARG A 362 -25.76 -10.35 -3.61
C ARG A 362 -25.97 -9.41 -4.81
N LYS A 363 -26.34 -8.18 -4.56
CA LYS A 363 -26.38 -7.17 -5.62
C LYS A 363 -24.99 -6.80 -6.13
N VAL A 364 -23.98 -6.91 -5.27
CA VAL A 364 -22.58 -6.57 -5.53
C VAL A 364 -21.72 -7.82 -5.58
N TYR A 365 -21.93 -8.72 -4.62
CA TYR A 365 -21.21 -9.97 -4.46
C TYR A 365 -22.15 -11.16 -4.69
N PRO A 366 -22.18 -11.79 -5.87
CA PRO A 366 -23.15 -12.84 -6.21
C PRO A 366 -23.20 -14.03 -5.25
N GLU A 367 -22.07 -14.34 -4.61
CA GLU A 367 -21.97 -15.42 -3.62
C GLU A 367 -22.22 -14.95 -2.18
N GLY A 368 -22.42 -13.62 -1.98
CA GLY A 368 -22.85 -13.03 -0.72
C GLY A 368 -21.73 -12.57 0.19
N LEU A 369 -22.09 -12.29 1.45
CA LEU A 369 -21.23 -11.80 2.51
C LEU A 369 -21.07 -12.87 3.58
N GLY A 370 -19.85 -13.05 4.07
CA GLY A 370 -19.51 -14.01 5.11
C GLY A 370 -18.59 -13.46 6.19
N VAL A 371 -18.09 -14.36 7.04
CA VAL A 371 -17.08 -14.09 8.07
C VAL A 371 -15.96 -15.10 7.93
N GLN A 372 -14.73 -14.65 8.07
CA GLN A 372 -13.53 -15.49 8.07
C GLN A 372 -12.68 -15.25 9.32
N CYS A 373 -12.10 -16.31 9.85
CA CYS A 373 -11.18 -16.28 10.98
C CYS A 373 -10.06 -17.30 10.77
N PRO A 374 -8.84 -16.99 11.23
CA PRO A 374 -8.39 -15.73 11.81
C PRO A 374 -8.11 -14.66 10.74
N ILE A 375 -7.71 -13.47 11.19
CA ILE A 375 -7.05 -12.47 10.32
C ILE A 375 -5.73 -13.03 9.79
N GLU A 376 -5.28 -12.48 8.68
CA GLU A 376 -3.97 -12.79 8.10
C GLU A 376 -2.89 -11.82 8.61
N THR A 377 -1.68 -11.90 8.07
CA THR A 377 -0.54 -11.06 8.49
C THR A 377 -0.19 -10.04 7.41
N TRP A 378 -1.19 -9.48 6.73
CA TRP A 378 -0.98 -8.76 5.47
C TRP A 378 -1.11 -7.25 5.59
N SER A 379 -1.67 -6.71 6.69
CA SER A 379 -1.88 -5.30 6.86
C SER A 379 -1.77 -4.84 8.33
N ASP A 380 -2.11 -3.60 8.58
CA ASP A 380 -2.06 -2.92 9.88
C ASP A 380 -2.88 -3.61 10.97
N ASP A 381 -3.99 -4.28 10.62
CA ASP A 381 -4.81 -5.06 11.54
C ASP A 381 -3.99 -6.11 12.31
N PHE A 382 -3.00 -6.74 11.67
CA PHE A 382 -2.10 -7.67 12.33
C PHE A 382 -1.24 -6.99 13.40
N SER A 383 -0.67 -5.81 13.11
CA SER A 383 0.11 -5.05 14.09
C SER A 383 -0.72 -4.60 15.28
N VAL A 384 -1.99 -4.26 15.04
CA VAL A 384 -2.95 -3.93 16.10
C VAL A 384 -3.33 -5.18 16.90
N ALA A 385 -3.64 -6.30 16.23
CA ALA A 385 -4.05 -7.55 16.88
C ALA A 385 -2.98 -8.14 17.80
N ILE A 386 -1.70 -8.11 17.42
CA ILE A 386 -0.61 -8.61 18.27
C ILE A 386 -0.40 -7.78 19.54
N SER A 387 -0.98 -6.59 19.62
CA SER A 387 -1.03 -5.78 20.85
C SER A 387 -2.11 -6.24 21.85
N GLY A 388 -2.94 -7.21 21.46
CA GLY A 388 -4.07 -7.72 22.23
C GLY A 388 -5.39 -6.98 21.97
N ILE A 389 -5.46 -6.15 20.94
CA ILE A 389 -6.68 -5.49 20.49
C ILE A 389 -7.34 -6.42 19.46
N PRO A 390 -8.58 -6.88 19.67
CA PRO A 390 -9.29 -7.65 18.64
C PRO A 390 -9.46 -6.83 17.37
N SER A 391 -9.07 -7.40 16.23
CA SER A 391 -9.07 -6.69 14.95
C SER A 391 -9.91 -7.41 13.90
N MET A 392 -10.43 -6.63 12.97
CA MET A 392 -11.12 -7.09 11.79
C MET A 392 -10.70 -6.27 10.58
N VAL A 393 -10.75 -6.89 9.41
CA VAL A 393 -10.43 -6.25 8.13
C VAL A 393 -11.43 -6.76 7.07
N ASN A 394 -11.74 -5.91 6.09
CA ASN A 394 -12.54 -6.34 4.94
C ASN A 394 -11.76 -7.32 4.06
N GLU A 395 -12.47 -8.13 3.25
CA GLU A 395 -11.82 -8.99 2.25
C GLU A 395 -11.15 -8.14 1.17
N PHE A 396 -9.87 -8.33 0.94
CA PHE A 396 -9.09 -7.60 -0.05
C PHE A 396 -8.17 -8.49 -0.89
N SER A 397 -8.11 -9.78 -0.61
CA SER A 397 -7.25 -10.71 -1.35
C SER A 397 -7.95 -11.23 -2.61
N SER A 398 -7.51 -10.77 -3.77
CA SER A 398 -7.95 -11.28 -5.06
C SER A 398 -6.77 -11.51 -5.98
N ALA A 399 -6.70 -12.69 -6.55
CA ALA A 399 -5.67 -12.99 -7.54
C ALA A 399 -5.72 -12.02 -8.72
N GLU A 400 -6.91 -11.64 -9.18
CA GLU A 400 -7.05 -10.72 -10.31
C GLU A 400 -6.48 -9.34 -10.02
N PHE A 401 -6.82 -8.74 -8.88
CA PHE A 401 -6.26 -7.44 -8.48
C PHE A 401 -4.74 -7.51 -8.29
N MET A 402 -4.26 -8.51 -7.57
CA MET A 402 -2.83 -8.72 -7.35
C MET A 402 -2.05 -8.89 -8.66
N GLU A 403 -2.67 -9.51 -9.68
CA GLU A 403 -2.04 -9.72 -10.98
C GLU A 403 -2.06 -8.48 -11.87
N THR A 404 -3.04 -7.59 -11.69
CA THR A 404 -3.30 -6.51 -12.66
C THR A 404 -2.92 -5.12 -12.17
N HIS A 405 -3.12 -4.83 -10.87
CA HIS A 405 -3.09 -3.48 -10.34
C HIS A 405 -2.11 -3.29 -9.19
N TYR A 406 -2.09 -4.26 -8.28
CA TYR A 406 -1.38 -4.17 -7.01
C TYR A 406 0.08 -3.76 -7.19
N HIS A 407 0.51 -2.76 -6.42
CA HIS A 407 1.85 -2.20 -6.43
C HIS A 407 2.38 -1.86 -7.84
N SER A 408 1.49 -1.33 -8.68
CA SER A 408 1.84 -0.89 -10.04
C SER A 408 1.19 0.46 -10.39
N GLN A 409 1.62 1.07 -11.48
CA GLN A 409 1.00 2.31 -11.98
C GLN A 409 -0.43 2.11 -12.50
N PHE A 410 -0.96 0.90 -12.44
CA PHE A 410 -2.35 0.59 -12.76
C PHE A 410 -3.26 0.61 -11.52
N ASP A 411 -2.71 0.81 -10.33
CA ASP A 411 -3.50 1.14 -9.16
C ASP A 411 -3.96 2.60 -9.22
N ASN A 412 -5.01 2.81 -9.98
CA ASN A 412 -5.67 4.09 -10.23
C ASN A 412 -7.19 3.93 -10.25
N ASP A 413 -7.94 4.96 -10.60
CA ASP A 413 -9.41 4.95 -10.58
C ASP A 413 -10.08 4.31 -11.81
N GLU A 414 -9.32 3.71 -12.74
CA GLU A 414 -9.90 3.04 -13.93
C GLU A 414 -10.82 1.87 -13.55
N TYR A 415 -10.48 1.19 -12.45
CA TYR A 415 -11.23 0.03 -11.96
C TYR A 415 -12.06 0.34 -10.70
N TYR A 416 -12.26 1.62 -10.40
CA TYR A 416 -13.16 2.04 -9.34
C TYR A 416 -14.56 1.48 -9.55
N ASN A 417 -15.09 0.79 -8.54
CA ASN A 417 -16.43 0.25 -8.55
C ASN A 417 -17.30 0.96 -7.52
N ALA A 418 -18.15 1.86 -8.01
CA ALA A 418 -19.01 2.69 -7.15
C ALA A 418 -20.00 1.86 -6.33
N ASP A 419 -20.51 0.75 -6.88
CA ASP A 419 -21.48 -0.10 -6.18
C ASP A 419 -20.80 -0.87 -5.03
N VAL A 420 -19.59 -1.33 -5.24
CA VAL A 420 -18.75 -1.96 -4.19
C VAL A 420 -18.43 -0.95 -3.09
N PHE A 421 -18.01 0.25 -3.47
CA PHE A 421 -17.65 1.28 -2.51
C PHE A 421 -18.85 1.76 -1.68
N GLN A 422 -20.02 1.88 -2.33
CA GLN A 422 -21.29 2.14 -1.65
C GLN A 422 -21.62 1.03 -0.65
N PHE A 423 -21.50 -0.23 -1.08
CA PHE A 423 -21.77 -1.39 -0.23
C PHE A 423 -20.88 -1.40 1.03
N HIS A 424 -19.58 -1.13 0.90
CA HIS A 424 -18.68 -1.08 2.04
C HIS A 424 -18.99 0.09 2.98
N HIS A 425 -19.40 1.26 2.48
CA HIS A 425 -19.89 2.35 3.34
C HIS A 425 -21.18 1.99 4.10
N GLU A 426 -22.00 1.12 3.54
CA GLU A 426 -23.23 0.64 4.20
C GLU A 426 -22.95 -0.48 5.19
N LEU A 427 -21.91 -1.26 4.96
CA LEU A 427 -21.53 -2.41 5.78
C LEU A 427 -20.81 -1.99 7.07
N TYR A 428 -19.86 -1.08 6.97
CA TYR A 428 -18.99 -0.66 8.05
C TYR A 428 -19.44 0.65 8.70
#